data_5d27ca70d04873134bad1397fba80c20
#
_entry.id   5d27ca70d04873134bad1397fba80c20
#
_cell.length_a   1.000
_cell.length_b   1.000
_cell.length_c   1.000
_cell.angle_alpha   90.00
_cell.angle_beta   90.00
_cell.angle_gamma   90.00
#
_symmetry.space_group_name_H-M   'P 1'
#
loop_
_entity.id
_entity.type
_entity.pdbx_description
1 polymer ?
#
loop_
_entity_poly.entity_id
_entity_poly.type
_entity_poly.pdbx_seq_one_letter_code
_entity_poly.pdbx_strand_id
1 'polypeptide(L)'
;MLYNHMEDAMSRLLLPLSLTGALLGGTAIADVPRVAVDIAPVHSLVARVMQGVGTPDLIVQPGASPHEYSLRPSEASALQEADLVVWIGEDLTPWLHDAIGTLAKDAAVTELLKADGTILLEFREGALFEAHDHDDEDDHKDEHDHADEHDHADEAHADEEKAHDDKDHADHDHGAHGEHDPHAWLSTQTAATWLILIAG
;
A
#
# COMPACT_ATOMS: atom_id res chain seq x y z
N MET A 1 72.64 -36.34 -40.33
CA MET A 1 71.91 -35.19 -40.92
C MET A 1 70.45 -35.54 -41.15
N LEU A 2 69.76 -36.14 -40.14
CA LEU A 2 68.37 -36.65 -40.26
C LEU A 2 67.57 -36.50 -38.96
N TYR A 3 67.99 -35.56 -38.08
CA TYR A 3 67.30 -35.42 -36.71
C TYR A 3 66.46 -34.15 -36.55
N ASN A 4 66.48 -33.21 -37.51
CA ASN A 4 65.83 -31.88 -37.32
C ASN A 4 64.45 -31.74 -37.99
N HIS A 5 63.88 -32.81 -38.62
CA HIS A 5 62.57 -32.70 -39.30
C HIS A 5 61.37 -33.23 -38.49
N MET A 6 61.57 -33.79 -37.31
CA MET A 6 60.46 -34.34 -36.51
C MET A 6 59.86 -33.38 -35.46
N GLU A 7 60.54 -32.29 -35.16
CA GLU A 7 60.05 -31.33 -34.09
C GLU A 7 59.04 -30.34 -34.67
N ASP A 8 59.10 -30.02 -36.00
CA ASP A 8 58.14 -29.01 -36.53
C ASP A 8 56.76 -29.55 -36.88
N ALA A 9 56.53 -30.87 -36.87
CA ALA A 9 55.25 -31.46 -37.21
C ALA A 9 54.30 -31.54 -36.01
N MET A 10 54.83 -31.58 -34.77
CA MET A 10 53.98 -31.69 -33.57
C MET A 10 53.49 -30.36 -33.05
N SER A 11 54.14 -29.23 -33.41
CA SER A 11 53.76 -27.89 -32.97
C SER A 11 52.54 -27.30 -33.69
N ARG A 12 52.19 -27.81 -34.85
CA ARG A 12 51.09 -27.26 -35.70
C ARG A 12 49.75 -27.93 -35.51
N LEU A 13 49.66 -28.99 -34.70
CA LEU A 13 48.40 -29.74 -34.50
C LEU A 13 47.66 -29.35 -33.21
N LEU A 14 48.24 -28.52 -32.33
CA LEU A 14 47.66 -28.16 -31.04
C LEU A 14 47.00 -26.77 -30.97
N LEU A 15 47.01 -26.00 -32.07
CA LEU A 15 46.47 -24.63 -32.06
C LEU A 15 44.99 -24.45 -32.42
N PRO A 16 44.21 -25.40 -32.95
CA PRO A 16 42.78 -25.14 -33.18
C PRO A 16 41.84 -25.57 -32.04
N LEU A 17 42.34 -26.17 -30.93
CA LEU A 17 41.46 -26.72 -29.92
C LEU A 17 41.10 -25.75 -28.78
N SER A 18 41.72 -24.57 -28.71
CA SER A 18 41.48 -23.59 -27.65
C SER A 18 40.46 -22.49 -27.96
N LEU A 19 39.89 -22.46 -29.17
CA LEU A 19 38.95 -21.38 -29.56
C LEU A 19 37.47 -21.78 -29.51
N THR A 20 37.14 -23.03 -29.21
CA THR A 20 35.74 -23.50 -29.19
C THR A 20 35.11 -23.50 -27.81
N GLY A 21 35.84 -23.13 -26.75
CA GLY A 21 35.34 -23.12 -25.35
C GLY A 21 34.64 -21.86 -24.90
N ALA A 22 34.66 -20.77 -25.68
CA ALA A 22 34.21 -19.44 -25.21
C ALA A 22 32.75 -19.09 -25.57
N LEU A 23 31.98 -19.97 -26.20
CA LEU A 23 30.61 -19.70 -26.67
C LEU A 23 29.49 -20.41 -25.87
N LEU A 24 29.84 -21.07 -24.76
CA LEU A 24 28.89 -21.64 -23.82
C LEU A 24 28.69 -20.72 -22.59
N GLY A 25 28.80 -19.42 -22.77
CA GLY A 25 28.25 -18.44 -21.83
C GLY A 25 26.74 -18.55 -21.86
N GLY A 26 26.17 -19.41 -21.03
CA GLY A 26 24.74 -19.46 -20.83
C GLY A 26 24.25 -18.05 -20.49
N THR A 27 23.30 -17.53 -21.25
CA THR A 27 22.57 -16.35 -20.87
C THR A 27 21.90 -16.66 -19.51
N ALA A 28 22.42 -16.10 -18.41
CA ALA A 28 21.71 -16.10 -17.17
C ALA A 28 20.40 -15.31 -17.43
N ILE A 29 19.31 -16.03 -17.62
CA ILE A 29 17.98 -15.42 -17.62
C ILE A 29 17.73 -15.14 -16.14
N ALA A 30 17.89 -13.87 -15.73
CA ALA A 30 17.41 -13.44 -14.43
C ALA A 30 15.88 -13.58 -14.43
N ASP A 31 15.33 -14.27 -13.46
CA ASP A 31 13.88 -14.32 -13.27
C ASP A 31 13.36 -12.91 -13.04
N VAL A 32 12.23 -12.59 -13.67
CA VAL A 32 11.57 -11.31 -13.46
C VAL A 32 10.98 -11.29 -12.05
N PRO A 33 11.30 -10.30 -11.21
CA PRO A 33 10.74 -10.24 -9.86
C PRO A 33 9.23 -10.06 -9.92
N ARG A 34 8.52 -10.75 -9.04
CA ARG A 34 7.09 -10.55 -8.81
C ARG A 34 6.92 -9.38 -7.86
N VAL A 35 6.24 -8.35 -8.30
CA VAL A 35 6.07 -7.12 -7.54
C VAL A 35 4.61 -6.92 -7.21
N ALA A 36 4.26 -6.87 -5.93
CA ALA A 36 2.93 -6.50 -5.46
C ALA A 36 2.89 -5.01 -5.08
N VAL A 37 1.80 -4.33 -5.45
CA VAL A 37 1.65 -2.90 -5.24
C VAL A 37 0.26 -2.61 -4.67
N ASP A 38 0.18 -1.72 -3.68
CA ASP A 38 -1.06 -1.43 -2.96
C ASP A 38 -2.12 -0.74 -3.83
N ILE A 39 -1.84 0.43 -4.41
CA ILE A 39 -2.83 1.28 -5.08
C ILE A 39 -2.46 1.59 -6.54
N ALA A 40 -3.48 1.92 -7.33
CA ALA A 40 -3.33 2.18 -8.77
C ALA A 40 -2.32 3.29 -9.14
N PRO A 41 -2.20 4.44 -8.43
CA PRO A 41 -1.17 5.43 -8.72
C PRO A 41 0.26 4.87 -8.61
N VAL A 42 0.56 4.17 -7.52
CA VAL A 42 1.87 3.54 -7.30
C VAL A 42 2.11 2.42 -8.31
N HIS A 43 1.08 1.59 -8.58
CA HIS A 43 1.14 0.57 -9.62
C HIS A 43 1.55 1.15 -10.97
N SER A 44 1.05 2.34 -11.34
CA SER A 44 1.42 3.01 -12.59
C SER A 44 2.89 3.39 -12.64
N LEU A 45 3.48 3.82 -11.52
CA LEU A 45 4.92 4.12 -11.42
C LEU A 45 5.75 2.84 -11.56
N VAL A 46 5.41 1.80 -10.81
CA VAL A 46 6.11 0.50 -10.86
C VAL A 46 5.98 -0.14 -12.24
N ALA A 47 4.80 -0.13 -12.85
CA ALA A 47 4.57 -0.65 -14.19
C ALA A 47 5.41 0.10 -15.24
N ARG A 48 5.65 1.40 -15.05
CA ARG A 48 6.52 2.19 -15.91
C ARG A 48 7.97 1.74 -15.81
N VAL A 49 8.47 1.47 -14.61
CA VAL A 49 9.83 0.94 -14.38
C VAL A 49 9.97 -0.48 -14.96
N MET A 50 8.97 -1.32 -14.74
CA MET A 50 8.96 -2.71 -15.20
C MET A 50 8.64 -2.88 -16.70
N GLN A 51 8.49 -1.79 -17.44
CA GLN A 51 8.11 -1.85 -18.86
C GLN A 51 9.10 -2.68 -19.68
N GLY A 52 8.59 -3.72 -20.34
CA GLY A 52 9.39 -4.64 -21.13
C GLY A 52 10.05 -5.77 -20.34
N VAL A 53 9.92 -5.78 -19.02
CA VAL A 53 10.45 -6.80 -18.12
C VAL A 53 9.30 -7.63 -17.52
N GLY A 54 8.29 -6.98 -16.92
CA GLY A 54 7.17 -7.64 -16.28
C GLY A 54 6.00 -6.70 -16.02
N THR A 55 5.02 -7.19 -15.27
CA THR A 55 3.84 -6.40 -14.84
C THR A 55 3.65 -6.62 -13.35
N PRO A 56 3.53 -5.56 -12.54
CA PRO A 56 3.24 -5.69 -11.12
C PRO A 56 1.79 -6.11 -10.88
N ASP A 57 1.54 -6.75 -9.74
CA ASP A 57 0.21 -7.10 -9.26
C ASP A 57 -0.38 -5.96 -8.43
N LEU A 58 -1.63 -5.57 -8.71
CA LEU A 58 -2.35 -4.54 -7.97
C LEU A 58 -3.22 -5.19 -6.88
N ILE A 59 -3.05 -4.76 -5.64
CA ILE A 59 -3.78 -5.27 -4.48
C ILE A 59 -5.14 -4.60 -4.34
N VAL A 60 -5.19 -3.27 -4.18
CA VAL A 60 -6.45 -2.52 -4.06
C VAL A 60 -7.01 -2.22 -5.44
N GLN A 61 -8.15 -2.84 -5.78
CA GLN A 61 -8.73 -2.71 -7.10
C GLN A 61 -9.27 -1.29 -7.36
N PRO A 62 -9.26 -0.82 -8.62
CA PRO A 62 -9.79 0.50 -8.96
C PRO A 62 -11.22 0.69 -8.47
N GLY A 63 -11.49 1.84 -7.82
CA GLY A 63 -12.80 2.19 -7.27
C GLY A 63 -13.07 1.67 -5.85
N ALA A 64 -12.17 0.90 -5.27
CA ALA A 64 -12.22 0.52 -3.86
C ALA A 64 -11.48 1.56 -2.98
N SER A 65 -11.91 1.68 -1.72
CA SER A 65 -11.21 2.50 -0.72
C SER A 65 -9.93 1.81 -0.25
N PRO A 66 -8.77 2.48 -0.27
CA PRO A 66 -7.55 1.92 0.29
C PRO A 66 -7.56 1.87 1.83
N HIS A 67 -8.33 2.73 2.49
CA HIS A 67 -8.38 2.80 3.95
C HIS A 67 -9.06 1.59 4.58
N GLU A 68 -10.05 1.02 3.86
CA GLU A 68 -10.80 -0.16 4.29
C GLU A 68 -10.96 -1.12 3.11
N TYR A 69 -10.26 -2.24 3.16
CA TYR A 69 -10.28 -3.22 2.09
C TYR A 69 -10.17 -4.64 2.63
N SER A 70 -10.91 -5.54 2.03
CA SER A 70 -10.82 -6.97 2.30
C SER A 70 -10.12 -7.69 1.16
N LEU A 71 -8.98 -8.31 1.42
CA LEU A 71 -8.19 -9.05 0.45
C LEU A 71 -9.00 -10.18 -0.19
N ARG A 72 -8.96 -10.25 -1.51
CA ARG A 72 -9.44 -11.41 -2.26
C ARG A 72 -8.38 -12.51 -2.28
N PRO A 73 -8.77 -13.77 -2.49
CA PRO A 73 -7.80 -14.86 -2.55
C PRO A 73 -6.67 -14.65 -3.58
N SER A 74 -6.96 -14.05 -4.74
CA SER A 74 -5.96 -13.74 -5.76
C SER A 74 -4.94 -12.70 -5.31
N GLU A 75 -5.38 -11.68 -4.57
CA GLU A 75 -4.53 -10.62 -4.02
C GLU A 75 -3.66 -11.15 -2.87
N ALA A 76 -4.22 -12.02 -2.03
CA ALA A 76 -3.47 -12.72 -1.00
C ALA A 76 -2.39 -13.62 -1.62
N SER A 77 -2.70 -14.31 -2.73
CA SER A 77 -1.70 -15.10 -3.47
C SER A 77 -0.61 -14.22 -4.07
N ALA A 78 -0.98 -13.06 -4.63
CA ALA A 78 0.00 -12.11 -5.17
C ALA A 78 0.98 -11.62 -4.09
N LEU A 79 0.51 -11.34 -2.86
CA LEU A 79 1.37 -11.01 -1.73
C LEU A 79 2.27 -12.18 -1.32
N GLN A 80 1.74 -13.41 -1.27
CA GLN A 80 2.51 -14.60 -0.90
C GLN A 80 3.62 -14.93 -1.89
N GLU A 81 3.41 -14.61 -3.16
CA GLU A 81 4.32 -14.91 -4.25
C GLU A 81 5.25 -13.74 -4.59
N ALA A 82 5.07 -12.58 -3.93
CA ALA A 82 5.86 -11.39 -4.20
C ALA A 82 7.32 -11.54 -3.75
N ASP A 83 8.23 -11.08 -4.60
CA ASP A 83 9.64 -10.87 -4.26
C ASP A 83 9.86 -9.45 -3.70
N LEU A 84 8.99 -8.51 -4.09
CA LEU A 84 8.99 -7.12 -3.64
C LEU A 84 7.56 -6.62 -3.44
N VAL A 85 7.32 -5.94 -2.31
CA VAL A 85 6.10 -5.19 -2.05
C VAL A 85 6.42 -3.70 -2.04
N VAL A 86 5.73 -2.91 -2.87
CA VAL A 86 5.82 -1.45 -2.89
C VAL A 86 4.47 -0.89 -2.48
N TRP A 87 4.43 -0.15 -1.39
CA TRP A 87 3.18 0.37 -0.83
C TRP A 87 3.37 1.77 -0.25
N ILE A 88 2.27 2.51 -0.12
CA ILE A 88 2.31 3.87 0.44
C ILE A 88 2.77 3.83 1.89
N GLY A 89 2.10 3.04 2.73
CA GLY A 89 2.41 2.93 4.14
C GLY A 89 1.17 2.69 4.98
N GLU A 90 1.40 2.50 6.28
CA GLU A 90 0.36 2.16 7.26
C GLU A 90 -0.69 3.28 7.38
N ASP A 91 -0.30 4.55 7.23
CA ASP A 91 -1.22 5.68 7.31
C ASP A 91 -2.31 5.66 6.21
N LEU A 92 -2.04 5.02 5.06
CA LEU A 92 -3.03 4.86 4.00
C LEU A 92 -3.77 3.52 4.08
N THR A 93 -3.03 2.44 4.32
CA THR A 93 -3.54 1.07 4.26
C THR A 93 -3.17 0.28 5.54
N PRO A 94 -3.72 0.66 6.72
CA PRO A 94 -3.34 0.04 8.00
C PRO A 94 -3.56 -1.47 8.01
N TRP A 95 -4.64 -1.97 7.40
CA TRP A 95 -4.96 -3.39 7.26
C TRP A 95 -3.90 -4.17 6.46
N LEU A 96 -3.16 -3.51 5.55
CA LEU A 96 -2.16 -4.16 4.69
C LEU A 96 -0.86 -4.44 5.44
N HIS A 97 -0.55 -3.69 6.50
CA HIS A 97 0.62 -3.92 7.35
C HIS A 97 0.69 -5.36 7.86
N ASP A 98 -0.38 -5.82 8.49
CA ASP A 98 -0.46 -7.19 9.03
C ASP A 98 -0.48 -8.25 7.93
N ALA A 99 -1.13 -7.94 6.80
CA ALA A 99 -1.17 -8.82 5.65
C ALA A 99 0.22 -9.01 5.03
N ILE A 100 1.01 -7.95 4.86
CA ILE A 100 2.42 -8.02 4.41
C ILE A 100 3.24 -8.87 5.38
N GLY A 101 3.17 -8.58 6.68
CA GLY A 101 3.91 -9.31 7.72
C GLY A 101 3.57 -10.80 7.79
N THR A 102 2.36 -11.18 7.37
CA THR A 102 1.89 -12.57 7.40
C THR A 102 2.11 -13.31 6.09
N LEU A 103 1.81 -12.68 4.96
CA LEU A 103 1.76 -13.31 3.63
C LEU A 103 3.06 -13.11 2.85
N ALA A 104 3.69 -11.94 2.91
CA ALA A 104 4.86 -11.57 2.12
C ALA A 104 6.17 -11.63 2.94
N LYS A 105 6.34 -12.67 3.75
CA LYS A 105 7.45 -12.77 4.74
C LYS A 105 8.83 -12.76 4.12
N ASP A 106 8.95 -13.28 2.91
CA ASP A 106 10.22 -13.42 2.19
C ASP A 106 10.45 -12.28 1.19
N ALA A 107 9.45 -11.41 1.01
CA ALA A 107 9.53 -10.28 0.11
C ALA A 107 10.34 -9.13 0.72
N ALA A 108 11.07 -8.42 -0.13
CA ALA A 108 11.54 -7.07 0.21
C ALA A 108 10.34 -6.12 0.29
N VAL A 109 10.31 -5.20 1.26
CA VAL A 109 9.20 -4.25 1.43
C VAL A 109 9.71 -2.82 1.35
N THR A 110 9.10 -2.02 0.47
CA THR A 110 9.38 -0.59 0.33
C THR A 110 8.14 0.21 0.72
N GLU A 111 8.25 0.95 1.82
CA GLU A 111 7.21 1.87 2.29
C GLU A 111 7.54 3.29 1.79
N LEU A 112 6.68 3.82 0.93
CA LEU A 112 6.97 5.03 0.19
C LEU A 112 6.87 6.31 1.03
N LEU A 113 5.98 6.36 2.04
CA LEU A 113 5.92 7.50 2.95
C LEU A 113 7.19 7.66 3.79
N LYS A 114 7.91 6.56 4.05
CA LYS A 114 9.19 6.57 4.79
C LYS A 114 10.42 6.73 3.89
N ALA A 115 10.21 6.81 2.58
CA ALA A 115 11.32 6.93 1.65
C ALA A 115 11.95 8.33 1.68
N ASP A 116 13.28 8.39 1.56
CA ASP A 116 14.01 9.65 1.53
C ASP A 116 13.55 10.55 0.39
N GLY A 117 13.26 11.82 0.72
CA GLY A 117 12.79 12.82 -0.24
C GLY A 117 11.29 12.78 -0.51
N THR A 118 10.52 11.95 0.18
CA THR A 118 9.06 12.03 0.18
C THR A 118 8.62 13.34 0.86
N ILE A 119 7.75 14.09 0.19
CA ILE A 119 7.17 15.31 0.74
C ILE A 119 5.92 14.93 1.50
N LEU A 120 5.98 15.01 2.82
CA LEU A 120 4.85 14.82 3.71
C LEU A 120 4.23 16.18 4.02
N LEU A 121 2.92 16.28 3.91
CA LEU A 121 2.14 17.46 4.23
C LEU A 121 1.26 17.15 5.44
N GLU A 122 0.99 18.16 6.24
CA GLU A 122 0.00 18.07 7.30
C GLU A 122 -1.41 18.04 6.70
N PHE A 123 -2.38 17.55 7.46
CA PHE A 123 -3.78 17.62 7.07
C PHE A 123 -4.20 19.10 6.91
N ARG A 124 -5.11 19.33 5.97
CA ARG A 124 -5.62 20.69 5.75
C ARG A 124 -6.51 21.11 6.90
N GLU A 125 -6.16 22.24 7.50
CA GLU A 125 -7.00 22.93 8.47
C GLU A 125 -7.59 24.18 7.79
N GLY A 126 -8.80 24.56 8.15
CA GLY A 126 -9.45 25.79 7.66
C GLY A 126 -10.97 25.74 7.61
N ALA A 127 -11.62 26.86 7.32
CA ALA A 127 -13.06 27.10 7.46
C ALA A 127 -14.02 26.08 6.79
N LEU A 128 -13.54 25.23 5.92
CA LEU A 128 -14.28 24.12 5.30
C LEU A 128 -13.85 22.74 5.86
N PHE A 129 -12.85 22.69 6.73
CA PHE A 129 -12.22 21.50 7.27
C PHE A 129 -11.86 21.69 8.75
N GLU A 130 -12.54 22.63 9.43
CA GLU A 130 -12.35 22.80 10.88
C GLU A 130 -12.72 21.51 11.56
N ALA A 131 -11.80 20.97 12.38
CA ALA A 131 -12.13 19.96 13.37
C ALA A 131 -13.28 20.53 14.22
N HIS A 132 -14.38 19.84 14.30
CA HIS A 132 -15.44 20.21 15.20
C HIS A 132 -14.98 19.90 16.63
N ASP A 133 -14.27 20.84 17.23
CA ASP A 133 -14.06 20.85 18.68
C ASP A 133 -15.44 21.05 19.30
N HIS A 134 -16.05 19.99 19.73
CA HIS A 134 -17.21 20.02 20.61
C HIS A 134 -16.73 20.33 22.01
N ASP A 135 -16.34 21.59 22.24
CA ASP A 135 -16.29 22.13 23.58
C ASP A 135 -17.75 22.35 24.01
N ASP A 136 -18.30 21.33 24.63
CA ASP A 136 -19.60 21.37 25.32
C ASP A 136 -19.48 22.33 26.50
N GLU A 137 -19.61 23.65 26.25
CA GLU A 137 -19.96 24.59 27.29
C GLU A 137 -21.48 24.59 27.44
N ASP A 138 -21.97 23.72 28.34
CA ASP A 138 -23.31 23.78 28.95
C ASP A 138 -23.55 25.14 29.59
N ASP A 139 -24.26 26.02 28.90
CA ASP A 139 -24.94 27.16 29.54
C ASP A 139 -26.31 27.40 28.88
N HIS A 140 -27.25 26.46 29.06
CA HIS A 140 -28.66 26.69 28.77
C HIS A 140 -29.40 27.03 30.04
N LYS A 141 -29.35 28.34 30.39
CA LYS A 141 -30.39 29.02 31.14
C LYS A 141 -31.34 29.65 30.15
N ASP A 142 -32.44 29.00 29.87
CA ASP A 142 -33.62 29.68 29.35
C ASP A 142 -34.87 29.14 30.00
N GLU A 143 -35.39 30.02 30.86
CA GLU A 143 -36.74 29.96 31.38
C GLU A 143 -37.74 30.18 30.24
N HIS A 144 -38.51 29.18 29.90
CA HIS A 144 -39.74 29.35 29.12
C HIS A 144 -40.91 28.78 29.87
N ASP A 145 -41.59 29.76 30.52
CA ASP A 145 -42.92 29.68 31.07
C ASP A 145 -43.93 29.65 29.89
N HIS A 146 -44.57 28.54 29.66
CA HIS A 146 -45.76 28.43 28.82
C HIS A 146 -46.78 27.54 29.51
N ALA A 147 -47.71 28.23 30.17
CA ALA A 147 -48.99 27.72 30.51
C ALA A 147 -49.86 27.65 29.25
N ASP A 148 -50.32 26.49 28.85
CA ASP A 148 -51.57 26.33 28.11
C ASP A 148 -52.18 24.97 28.42
N GLU A 149 -53.39 25.08 28.99
CA GLU A 149 -54.28 24.00 29.33
C GLU A 149 -54.82 23.33 28.06
N HIS A 150 -54.64 22.04 27.91
CA HIS A 150 -55.50 21.22 27.07
C HIS A 150 -55.90 19.93 27.77
N ASP A 151 -57.15 19.96 28.18
CA ASP A 151 -58.00 18.88 28.68
C ASP A 151 -58.28 17.90 27.50
N HIS A 152 -57.89 16.66 27.58
CA HIS A 152 -58.47 15.55 26.80
C HIS A 152 -58.43 14.26 27.61
N ALA A 153 -59.67 13.72 27.72
CA ALA A 153 -60.08 12.54 28.43
C ALA A 153 -59.51 11.23 27.91
N ASP A 154 -59.27 10.32 28.87
CA ASP A 154 -59.34 8.88 28.87
C ASP A 154 -59.34 8.11 27.54
N GLU A 155 -58.30 7.32 27.27
CA GLU A 155 -58.46 5.91 26.91
C GLU A 155 -57.24 5.09 27.40
N ALA A 156 -57.56 4.03 28.13
CA ALA A 156 -56.67 3.07 28.72
C ALA A 156 -56.01 2.19 27.64
N HIS A 157 -54.70 2.15 27.58
CA HIS A 157 -53.98 1.07 26.97
C HIS A 157 -52.92 0.52 27.88
N ALA A 158 -52.98 -0.82 28.01
CA ALA A 158 -52.23 -1.66 28.89
C ALA A 158 -50.72 -1.64 28.61
N ASP A 159 -50.00 -1.82 29.71
CA ASP A 159 -48.58 -2.04 29.88
C ASP A 159 -47.96 -3.02 28.89
N GLU A 160 -46.95 -2.61 28.11
CA GLU A 160 -45.79 -3.43 27.78
C GLU A 160 -44.53 -2.62 28.06
N GLU A 161 -43.92 -2.89 29.19
CA GLU A 161 -42.58 -2.43 29.54
C GLU A 161 -41.58 -3.05 28.55
N LYS A 162 -41.17 -2.32 27.54
CA LYS A 162 -39.89 -2.58 26.80
C LYS A 162 -38.81 -1.75 27.47
N ALA A 163 -38.03 -2.43 28.28
CA ALA A 163 -36.73 -1.94 28.70
C ALA A 163 -35.95 -1.47 27.48
N HIS A 164 -35.70 -0.19 27.35
CA HIS A 164 -34.67 0.35 26.46
C HIS A 164 -33.34 0.05 27.11
N ASP A 165 -32.71 -0.97 26.58
CA ASP A 165 -31.31 -1.29 26.80
C ASP A 165 -30.51 -0.13 26.18
N ASP A 166 -29.99 0.75 27.04
CA ASP A 166 -29.02 1.77 26.70
C ASP A 166 -27.75 1.03 26.24
N LYS A 167 -27.73 0.66 24.97
CA LYS A 167 -26.49 0.22 24.33
C LYS A 167 -25.61 1.44 24.19
N ASP A 168 -24.59 1.42 25.03
CA ASP A 168 -23.36 2.15 24.89
C ASP A 168 -23.13 2.52 23.42
N HIS A 169 -23.19 3.80 23.12
CA HIS A 169 -22.59 4.36 21.94
C HIS A 169 -21.09 4.13 22.14
N ALA A 170 -20.62 2.99 21.64
CA ALA A 170 -19.20 2.77 21.52
C ALA A 170 -18.66 4.00 20.81
N ASP A 171 -17.81 4.74 21.50
CA ASP A 171 -16.95 5.75 20.95
C ASP A 171 -16.40 5.18 19.66
N HIS A 172 -16.84 5.72 18.54
CA HIS A 172 -16.14 5.53 17.29
C HIS A 172 -14.82 6.26 17.48
N ASP A 173 -13.86 5.51 18.04
CA ASP A 173 -12.47 5.87 17.98
C ASP A 173 -12.17 6.13 16.51
N HIS A 174 -12.15 7.39 16.11
CA HIS A 174 -11.59 7.85 14.84
C HIS A 174 -10.09 7.69 14.97
N GLY A 175 -9.70 6.38 15.16
CA GLY A 175 -8.37 5.94 15.46
C GLY A 175 -7.41 6.39 14.38
N ALA A 176 -6.47 7.17 14.84
CA ALA A 176 -5.15 7.32 14.32
C ALA A 176 -5.08 7.62 12.81
N HIS A 177 -5.59 8.76 12.39
CA HIS A 177 -5.00 9.42 11.25
C HIS A 177 -3.55 9.75 11.66
N GLY A 178 -2.56 9.24 10.89
CA GLY A 178 -1.16 9.58 11.12
C GLY A 178 -0.95 11.10 11.16
N GLU A 179 0.21 11.56 11.64
CA GLU A 179 0.53 13.00 11.74
C GLU A 179 0.47 13.72 10.37
N HIS A 180 0.51 12.99 9.26
CA HIS A 180 0.62 13.53 7.91
C HIS A 180 -0.43 12.97 6.96
N ASP A 181 -0.78 13.77 5.95
CA ASP A 181 -1.66 13.36 4.87
C ASP A 181 -0.99 12.23 4.04
N PRO A 182 -1.53 11.00 4.03
CA PRO A 182 -0.93 9.88 3.33
C PRO A 182 -1.03 9.96 1.81
N HIS A 183 -1.76 10.95 1.26
CA HIS A 183 -2.00 11.09 -0.18
C HIS A 183 -0.81 11.75 -0.92
N ALA A 184 0.42 11.44 -0.51
CA ALA A 184 1.64 12.07 -1.01
C ALA A 184 1.86 11.87 -2.53
N TRP A 185 1.25 10.85 -3.16
CA TRP A 185 1.32 10.65 -4.63
C TRP A 185 0.64 11.75 -5.45
N LEU A 186 -0.20 12.57 -4.84
CA LEU A 186 -0.81 13.72 -5.52
C LEU A 186 0.22 14.80 -5.83
N SER A 187 1.38 14.79 -5.17
CA SER A 187 2.51 15.62 -5.52
C SER A 187 3.30 15.01 -6.68
N THR A 188 3.39 15.73 -7.78
CA THR A 188 4.21 15.30 -8.94
C THR A 188 5.69 15.22 -8.62
N GLN A 189 6.18 16.02 -7.67
CA GLN A 189 7.56 15.98 -7.19
C GLN A 189 7.82 14.72 -6.41
N THR A 190 6.93 14.36 -5.48
CA THR A 190 7.00 13.09 -4.73
C THR A 190 6.95 11.89 -5.67
N ALA A 191 6.01 11.88 -6.63
CA ALA A 191 5.91 10.81 -7.62
C ALA A 191 7.19 10.65 -8.45
N ALA A 192 7.85 11.75 -8.81
CA ALA A 192 9.14 11.71 -9.52
C ALA A 192 10.26 11.13 -8.63
N THR A 193 10.30 11.49 -7.35
CA THR A 193 11.24 10.92 -6.37
C THR A 193 11.04 9.42 -6.23
N TRP A 194 9.79 8.97 -6.06
CA TRP A 194 9.46 7.55 -5.97
C TRP A 194 9.80 6.77 -7.23
N LEU A 195 9.60 7.37 -8.40
CA LEU A 195 9.98 6.72 -9.66
C LEU A 195 11.48 6.43 -9.73
N ILE A 196 12.32 7.37 -9.26
CA ILE A 196 13.77 7.18 -9.18
C ILE A 196 14.13 6.10 -8.16
N LEU A 197 13.49 6.11 -6.99
CA LEU A 197 13.69 5.12 -5.94
C LEU A 197 13.35 3.70 -6.43
N ILE A 198 12.21 3.53 -7.12
CA ILE A 198 11.74 2.24 -7.63
C ILE A 198 12.66 1.73 -8.76
N ALA A 199 13.27 2.63 -9.51
CA ALA A 199 14.17 2.27 -10.61
C ALA A 199 15.57 1.82 -10.14
N GLY A 200 15.96 2.04 -8.88
CA GLY A 200 17.24 1.65 -8.27
C GLY A 200 18.32 2.67 -8.52
#